data_f624f98c0efcdd119f54a067d5ac2f1a
#
_entry.id   f624f98c0efcdd119f54a067d5ac2f1a
#
_cell.length_a   1.000
_cell.length_b   1.000
_cell.length_c   1.000
_cell.angle_alpha   90.00
_cell.angle_beta   90.00
_cell.angle_gamma   90.00
#
_symmetry.space_group_name_H-M   'P 1'
#
loop_
_entity.id
_entity.type
_entity.pdbx_description
1 polymer ?
#
loop_
_entity_poly.entity_id
_entity_poly.type
_entity_poly.pdbx_seq_one_letter_code
_entity_poly.pdbx_strand_id
1 'polypeptide(L)' 'MEYKQNRKDIYYFIVKYEKRKGKMPQIKTIAEELDLSPSVVQRHLRQFADDGLIEFSGSNSHRKYRLIRKNER' A
#
# COMPACT_ATOMS: atom_id res chain seq x y z
N MET A 1 -15.37 -12.04 2.57
CA MET A 1 -15.71 -10.93 2.22
C MET A 1 -14.94 -9.84 2.66
N GLU A 2 -14.62 -9.71 3.84
CA GLU A 2 -13.86 -8.64 4.26
C GLU A 2 -12.53 -8.63 3.67
N TYR A 3 -11.99 -9.74 3.31
CA TYR A 3 -10.72 -9.80 2.71
C TYR A 3 -10.65 -9.00 1.45
N LYS A 4 -11.54 -9.17 0.52
CA LYS A 4 -11.52 -8.45 -0.72
C LYS A 4 -11.73 -7.00 -0.48
N GLN A 5 -12.58 -6.66 0.47
CA GLN A 5 -12.84 -5.30 0.73
C GLN A 5 -11.62 -4.61 1.31
N ASN A 6 -10.92 -5.27 2.21
CA ASN A 6 -9.71 -4.68 2.78
C ASN A 6 -8.68 -4.41 1.71
N ARG A 7 -8.54 -5.33 0.77
CA ARG A 7 -7.56 -5.15 -0.28
C ARG A 7 -7.86 -3.90 -1.09
N LYS A 8 -9.10 -3.73 -1.50
CA LYS A 8 -9.48 -2.57 -2.27
C LYS A 8 -9.34 -1.30 -1.46
N ASP A 9 -9.75 -1.34 -0.21
CA ASP A 9 -9.69 -0.16 0.63
C ASP A 9 -8.24 0.29 0.83
N ILE A 10 -7.35 -0.64 1.02
CA ILE A 10 -5.95 -0.30 1.23
C ILE A 10 -5.37 0.32 -0.03
N TYR A 11 -5.62 -0.29 -1.17
CA TYR A 11 -5.07 0.22 -2.42
C TYR A 11 -5.63 1.61 -2.72
N TYR A 12 -6.91 1.79 -2.52
CA TYR A 12 -7.54 3.05 -2.78
C TYR A 12 -7.00 4.13 -1.87
N PHE A 13 -6.82 3.79 -0.60
CA PHE A 13 -6.27 4.74 0.35
C PHE A 13 -4.87 5.17 -0.07
N ILE A 14 -4.05 4.24 -0.49
CA ILE A 14 -2.70 4.53 -0.91
C ILE A 14 -2.69 5.47 -2.09
N VAL A 15 -3.51 5.19 -3.08
CA VAL A 15 -3.55 6.00 -4.28
C VAL A 15 -3.99 7.42 -3.96
N LYS A 16 -5.02 7.58 -3.15
CA LYS A 16 -5.48 8.89 -2.80
C LYS A 16 -4.48 9.64 -1.94
N TYR A 17 -3.84 8.93 -1.02
CA TYR A 17 -2.87 9.56 -0.14
C TYR A 17 -1.70 10.10 -0.97
N GLU A 18 -1.22 9.29 -1.90
CA GLU A 18 -0.11 9.68 -2.71
C GLU A 18 -0.45 10.89 -3.57
N LYS A 19 -1.66 10.94 -4.06
CA LYS A 19 -2.08 12.07 -4.85
C LYS A 19 -2.14 13.33 -4.02
N ARG A 20 -2.59 13.25 -2.80
CA ARG A 20 -2.73 14.43 -1.99
C ARG A 20 -1.43 14.86 -1.35
N LYS A 21 -0.64 13.94 -0.87
CA LYS A 21 0.55 14.29 -0.13
C LYS A 21 1.83 14.18 -0.92
N GLY A 22 1.79 13.55 -2.06
CA GLY A 22 2.99 13.40 -2.86
C GLY A 22 3.94 12.36 -2.33
N LYS A 23 3.50 11.53 -1.43
CA LYS A 23 4.34 10.46 -0.92
C LYS A 23 3.47 9.34 -0.44
N MET A 24 4.05 8.18 -0.21
CA MET A 24 3.29 7.00 0.17
C MET A 24 3.03 7.00 1.67
N PRO A 25 1.89 6.49 2.10
CA PRO A 25 1.60 6.42 3.53
C PRO A 25 2.38 5.28 4.16
N GLN A 26 2.67 5.42 5.45
CA GLN A 26 3.35 4.35 6.15
C GLN A 26 2.35 3.28 6.53
N ILE A 27 2.85 2.09 6.79
CA ILE A 27 1.98 0.98 7.17
C ILE A 27 1.16 1.36 8.40
N LYS A 28 1.80 2.02 9.35
CA LYS A 28 1.11 2.42 10.55
C LYS A 28 -0.05 3.37 10.22
N THR A 29 0.16 4.28 9.33
CA THR A 29 -0.87 5.23 8.92
C THR A 29 -2.05 4.51 8.28
N ILE A 30 -1.76 3.58 7.39
CA ILE A 30 -2.82 2.83 6.73
C ILE A 30 -3.61 2.04 7.76
N ALA A 31 -2.90 1.38 8.66
CA ALA A 31 -3.55 0.55 9.66
C ALA A 31 -4.48 1.38 10.54
N GLU A 32 -4.01 2.55 10.94
CA GLU A 32 -4.82 3.39 11.80
C GLU A 32 -6.02 3.95 11.07
N GLU A 33 -5.82 4.40 9.86
CA GLU A 33 -6.92 5.01 9.13
C GLU A 33 -8.00 4.01 8.75
N LEU A 34 -7.61 2.79 8.48
CA LEU A 34 -8.58 1.79 8.06
C LEU A 34 -8.95 0.82 9.17
N ASP A 35 -8.43 1.08 10.38
CA ASP A 35 -8.77 0.24 11.52
C ASP A 35 -8.36 -1.20 11.27
N LEU A 36 -7.17 -1.41 10.80
CA LEU A 36 -6.65 -2.74 10.55
C LEU A 36 -5.37 -2.92 11.32
N SER A 37 -4.93 -4.16 11.49
CA SER A 37 -3.67 -4.37 12.16
C SER A 37 -2.54 -4.18 11.15
N PRO A 38 -1.36 -3.78 11.61
CA PRO A 38 -0.24 -3.60 10.71
C PRO A 38 0.12 -4.87 9.95
N SER A 39 -0.07 -6.02 10.56
CA SER A 39 0.23 -7.27 9.90
C SER A 39 -0.64 -7.48 8.69
N VAL A 40 -1.90 -7.16 8.81
CA VAL A 40 -2.83 -7.32 7.71
C VAL A 40 -2.45 -6.37 6.57
N VAL A 41 -2.12 -5.13 6.92
CA VAL A 41 -1.72 -4.16 5.90
C VAL A 41 -0.46 -4.65 5.20
N GLN A 42 0.51 -5.14 5.96
CA GLN A 42 1.73 -5.59 5.37
C GLN A 42 1.51 -6.76 4.44
N ARG A 43 0.63 -7.66 4.79
CA ARG A 43 0.34 -8.79 3.94
C ARG A 43 -0.25 -8.33 2.62
N HIS A 44 -1.16 -7.38 2.67
CA HIS A 44 -1.77 -6.89 1.43
C HIS A 44 -0.74 -6.15 0.57
N LEU A 45 0.16 -5.41 1.21
CA LEU A 45 1.19 -4.73 0.46
C LEU A 45 2.10 -5.72 -0.27
N ARG A 46 2.39 -6.84 0.37
CA ARG A 46 3.20 -7.83 -0.29
C ARG A 46 2.48 -8.40 -1.49
N GLN A 47 1.19 -8.61 -1.37
CA GLN A 47 0.42 -9.10 -2.49
C GLN A 47 0.37 -8.08 -3.62
N PHE A 48 0.29 -6.79 -3.28
CA PHE A 48 0.31 -5.77 -4.31
C PHE A 48 1.65 -5.79 -5.04
N ALA A 49 2.72 -6.02 -4.33
CA ALA A 49 4.03 -6.10 -4.97
C ALA A 49 4.10 -7.30 -5.90
N ASP A 50 3.55 -8.43 -5.47
CA ASP A 50 3.54 -9.61 -6.31
C ASP A 50 2.69 -9.39 -7.55
N ASP A 51 1.66 -8.59 -7.45
CA ASP A 51 0.80 -8.32 -8.58
C ASP A 51 1.31 -7.19 -9.45
N GLY A 52 2.42 -6.60 -9.09
CA GLY A 52 2.97 -5.53 -9.91
C GLY A 52 2.33 -4.18 -9.71
N LEU A 53 1.62 -3.99 -8.61
CA LEU A 53 0.98 -2.72 -8.36
C LEU A 53 1.85 -1.77 -7.58
N ILE A 54 2.76 -2.28 -6.77
CA ILE A 54 3.71 -1.44 -6.06
C ILE A 54 5.08 -2.09 -6.14
N GLU A 55 6.08 -1.32 -5.77
CA GLU A 55 7.44 -1.83 -5.79
C GLU A 55 8.13 -1.40 -4.52
N PHE A 56 8.76 -2.32 -3.84
CA PHE A 56 9.49 -2.00 -2.63
C PHE A 56 10.92 -1.62 -2.97
N SER A 57 11.48 -0.72 -2.18
CA SER A 57 12.86 -0.35 -2.37
C SER A 57 13.46 -0.02 -1.01
N GLY A 58 14.74 0.05 -0.91
CA GLY A 58 15.41 0.37 0.33
C GLY A 58 15.81 -0.86 1.08
N SER A 59 16.54 -0.67 2.16
CA SER A 59 17.03 -1.79 2.91
C SER A 59 15.99 -2.22 3.91
N ASN A 60 16.32 -3.22 4.69
CA ASN A 60 15.39 -3.80 5.61
C ASN A 60 14.84 -2.82 6.61
N SER A 61 15.67 -1.98 7.18
CA SER A 61 15.18 -1.11 8.21
C SER A 61 14.45 0.08 7.66
N HIS A 62 14.74 0.48 6.44
CA HIS A 62 14.08 1.65 5.88
C HIS A 62 13.43 1.29 4.57
N ARG A 63 12.60 0.28 4.61
CA ARG A 63 11.95 -0.15 3.39
C ARG A 63 10.89 0.83 2.98
N LYS A 64 10.88 1.21 1.77
CA LYS A 64 9.89 2.10 1.21
C LYS A 64 9.25 1.44 0.01
N TYR A 65 8.14 1.98 -0.44
CA TYR A 65 7.47 1.41 -1.59
C TYR A 65 6.84 2.53 -2.40
N ARG A 66 6.49 2.24 -3.61
CA ARG A 66 5.88 3.24 -4.48
C ARG A 66 4.91 2.54 -5.41
N LEU A 67 3.98 3.31 -5.95
CA LEU A 67 3.00 2.77 -6.88
C LEU A 67 3.64 2.61 -8.25
N ILE A 68 3.25 1.56 -8.94
CA ILE A 68 3.73 1.33 -10.27
C ILE A 68 2.62 1.71 -11.23
N ARG A 69 2.93 2.59 -12.19
CA ARG A 69 1.96 3.00 -13.16
C ARG A 69 2.18 2.23 -14.38
N LYS A 70 1.41 1.21 -14.59
CA LYS A 70 1.66 0.40 -15.69
C LYS A 70 1.14 0.88 -16.95
N ASN A 71 0.14 1.60 -17.03
CA ASN A 71 -0.37 1.97 -18.29
C ASN A 71 0.09 3.24 -18.75
N GLU A 72 1.27 3.54 -18.56
CA GLU A 72 1.77 4.72 -19.02
C GLU A 72 2.02 4.63 -20.38
N ARG A 73 1.89 4.50 -21.15
CA ARG A 73 2.19 4.39 -22.48
C ARG A 73 1.71 5.38 -23.21
#